data_7e58e5e417bc9a7ed8f85ab80e0d55b3
#
_entry.id   7e58e5e417bc9a7ed8f85ab80e0d55b3
#
_cell.length_a   1.000
_cell.length_b   1.000
_cell.length_c   1.000
_cell.angle_alpha   90.00
_cell.angle_beta   90.00
_cell.angle_gamma   90.00
#
_symmetry.space_group_name_H-M   'P 1'
#
loop_
_entity.id
_entity.type
_entity.pdbx_description
1 polymer ?
#
loop_
_entity_poly.entity_id
_entity_poly.type
_entity_poly.pdbx_seq_one_letter_code
_entity_poly.pdbx_strand_id
1 'polypeptide(L)'
;MVFLFTIASCTKDEDVVNEEANYSIDVNLAKETDWQMANEILDLVNEHRNSLGLRTIKRDQQYASAYAVEHTKYMIGLEKINHDNFSTRSNALKDRGASSVAENVAMGYTAAENVVNAWLHSPTHKSVIEGNYTHSGFGVMQNSKGHYYFTQIFYKK
;
A
#
# COMPACT_ATOMS: atom_id res chain seq x y z
N MET A 1 9.82 18.24 -71.03
CA MET A 1 9.02 18.96 -70.02
C MET A 1 8.70 17.92 -68.93
N VAL A 2 9.52 17.88 -67.87
CA VAL A 2 9.42 16.86 -66.81
C VAL A 2 8.72 17.50 -65.61
N PHE A 3 7.55 16.99 -65.23
CA PHE A 3 6.86 17.41 -64.03
C PHE A 3 7.38 16.58 -62.83
N LEU A 4 8.03 17.25 -61.88
CA LEU A 4 8.36 16.71 -60.59
C LEU A 4 7.14 16.82 -59.65
N PHE A 5 6.60 15.67 -59.21
CA PHE A 5 5.64 15.63 -58.12
C PHE A 5 6.39 15.52 -56.78
N THR A 6 6.34 16.58 -55.97
CA THR A 6 6.76 16.54 -54.57
C THR A 6 5.62 16.01 -53.71
N ILE A 7 5.78 14.82 -53.12
CA ILE A 7 4.90 14.28 -52.12
C ILE A 7 5.33 14.87 -50.75
N ALA A 8 4.49 15.77 -50.22
CA ALA A 8 4.62 16.22 -48.85
C ALA A 8 4.10 15.10 -47.90
N SER A 9 5.00 14.45 -47.20
CA SER A 9 4.68 13.53 -46.10
C SER A 9 4.34 14.36 -44.85
N CYS A 10 3.07 14.48 -44.50
CA CYS A 10 2.65 14.95 -43.19
C CYS A 10 2.84 13.80 -42.19
N THR A 11 3.92 13.86 -41.44
CA THR A 11 4.00 13.09 -40.18
C THR A 11 3.14 13.81 -39.17
N LYS A 12 1.99 13.21 -38.80
CA LYS A 12 1.27 13.58 -37.61
C LYS A 12 2.13 13.10 -36.44
N ASP A 13 2.77 14.04 -35.76
CA ASP A 13 3.22 13.82 -34.39
C ASP A 13 1.95 13.66 -33.54
N GLU A 14 1.63 12.42 -33.20
CA GLU A 14 0.70 12.15 -32.14
C GLU A 14 1.40 12.54 -30.84
N ASP A 15 1.10 13.72 -30.31
CA ASP A 15 1.42 14.09 -28.95
C ASP A 15 0.80 13.04 -28.03
N VAL A 16 1.61 12.08 -27.60
CA VAL A 16 1.29 11.18 -26.50
C VAL A 16 1.23 12.07 -25.27
N VAL A 17 0.03 12.57 -24.96
CA VAL A 17 -0.24 13.22 -23.68
C VAL A 17 -0.06 12.15 -22.63
N ASN A 18 1.11 12.13 -22.03
CA ASN A 18 1.40 11.32 -20.85
C ASN A 18 0.59 11.95 -19.72
N GLU A 19 -0.66 11.50 -19.51
CA GLU A 19 -1.43 11.88 -18.33
C GLU A 19 -0.61 11.38 -17.12
N GLU A 20 0.12 12.31 -16.49
CA GLU A 20 0.74 12.04 -15.20
C GLU A 20 -0.38 11.63 -14.24
N ALA A 21 -0.37 10.37 -13.82
CA ALA A 21 -1.37 9.85 -12.91
C ALA A 21 -1.33 10.68 -11.62
N ASN A 22 -2.44 11.36 -11.31
CA ASN A 22 -2.54 12.17 -10.09
C ASN A 22 -2.70 11.25 -8.89
N TYR A 23 -1.59 10.97 -8.20
CA TYR A 23 -1.57 10.20 -6.96
C TYR A 23 -1.75 11.08 -5.71
N SER A 24 -2.60 12.11 -5.79
CA SER A 24 -2.91 12.94 -4.64
C SER A 24 -3.75 12.16 -3.62
N ILE A 25 -3.40 12.30 -2.34
CA ILE A 25 -4.16 11.73 -1.22
C ILE A 25 -4.21 12.73 -0.08
N ASP A 26 -5.34 12.78 0.61
CA ASP A 26 -5.43 13.54 1.87
C ASP A 26 -4.67 12.78 2.97
N VAL A 27 -3.51 13.29 3.35
CA VAL A 27 -2.68 12.70 4.42
C VAL A 27 -3.36 12.70 5.79
N ASN A 28 -4.41 13.51 5.99
CA ASN A 28 -5.18 13.49 7.23
C ASN A 28 -5.94 12.18 7.43
N LEU A 29 -6.22 11.43 6.37
CA LEU A 29 -6.79 10.08 6.48
C LEU A 29 -5.99 9.17 7.42
N ALA A 30 -4.67 9.31 7.47
CA ALA A 30 -3.82 8.54 8.37
C ALA A 30 -4.21 8.68 9.85
N LYS A 31 -4.88 9.77 10.23
CA LYS A 31 -5.36 10.00 11.61
C LYS A 31 -6.54 9.10 12.00
N GLU A 32 -7.24 8.51 11.02
CA GLU A 32 -8.40 7.67 11.25
C GLU A 32 -8.03 6.22 11.60
N THR A 33 -6.76 5.84 11.45
CA THR A 33 -6.25 4.54 11.90
C THR A 33 -6.36 4.40 13.42
N ASP A 34 -6.77 3.22 13.91
CA ASP A 34 -6.56 2.82 15.31
C ASP A 34 -5.04 2.66 15.55
N TRP A 35 -4.42 3.75 16.00
CA TRP A 35 -2.96 3.79 16.20
C TRP A 35 -2.51 2.94 17.38
N GLN A 36 -3.36 2.63 18.34
CA GLN A 36 -2.99 1.69 19.39
C GLN A 36 -2.78 0.31 18.79
N MET A 37 -3.78 -0.22 18.12
CA MET A 37 -3.72 -1.53 17.46
C MET A 37 -2.60 -1.57 16.39
N ALA A 38 -2.44 -0.51 15.59
CA ALA A 38 -1.42 -0.42 14.55
C ALA A 38 0.02 -0.46 15.13
N ASN A 39 0.25 0.19 16.27
CA ASN A 39 1.56 0.15 16.94
C ASN A 39 1.84 -1.24 17.51
N GLU A 40 0.87 -1.88 18.14
CA GLU A 40 1.02 -3.25 18.66
C GLU A 40 1.35 -4.22 17.50
N ILE A 41 0.69 -4.08 16.34
CA ILE A 41 1.02 -4.87 15.13
C ILE A 41 2.47 -4.63 14.70
N LEU A 42 2.92 -3.36 14.64
CA LEU A 42 4.27 -3.03 14.21
C LEU A 42 5.33 -3.59 15.18
N ASP A 43 5.06 -3.52 16.48
CA ASP A 43 5.96 -4.04 17.51
C ASP A 43 6.13 -5.56 17.36
N LEU A 44 5.03 -6.31 17.19
CA LEU A 44 5.05 -7.75 16.98
C LEU A 44 5.74 -8.15 15.67
N VAL A 45 5.49 -7.40 14.58
CA VAL A 45 6.20 -7.58 13.30
C VAL A 45 7.69 -7.36 13.47
N ASN A 46 8.10 -6.32 14.20
CA ASN A 46 9.51 -6.02 14.45
C ASN A 46 10.16 -7.02 15.40
N GLU A 47 9.44 -7.54 16.39
CA GLU A 47 9.92 -8.63 17.25
C GLU A 47 10.23 -9.88 16.41
N HIS A 48 9.30 -10.29 15.53
CA HIS A 48 9.52 -11.39 14.61
C HIS A 48 10.73 -11.14 13.70
N ARG A 49 10.82 -9.97 13.09
CA ARG A 49 11.95 -9.60 12.22
C ARG A 49 13.29 -9.62 12.97
N ASN A 50 13.33 -9.09 14.18
CA ASN A 50 14.53 -9.12 15.03
C ASN A 50 14.96 -10.55 15.37
N SER A 51 14.02 -11.47 15.61
CA SER A 51 14.34 -12.89 15.88
C SER A 51 15.04 -13.58 14.70
N LEU A 52 14.88 -13.03 13.49
CA LEU A 52 15.53 -13.50 12.25
C LEU A 52 16.77 -12.66 11.87
N GLY A 53 17.18 -11.69 12.68
CA GLY A 53 18.28 -10.78 12.36
C GLY A 53 17.97 -9.77 11.25
N LEU A 54 16.68 -9.56 10.94
CA LEU A 54 16.24 -8.57 9.96
C LEU A 54 16.12 -7.19 10.59
N ARG A 55 16.33 -6.14 9.78
CA ARG A 55 16.16 -4.75 10.24
C ARG A 55 14.70 -4.47 10.61
N THR A 56 14.50 -3.67 11.66
CA THR A 56 13.18 -3.17 12.04
C THR A 56 12.60 -2.25 10.99
N ILE A 57 11.28 -2.26 10.89
CA ILE A 57 10.48 -1.40 10.01
C ILE A 57 10.06 -0.17 10.80
N LYS A 58 10.16 1.00 10.18
CA LYS A 58 9.71 2.28 10.72
C LYS A 58 8.27 2.56 10.35
N ARG A 59 7.54 3.19 11.25
CA ARG A 59 6.16 3.62 11.01
C ARG A 59 6.11 4.82 10.06
N ASP A 60 5.23 4.77 9.07
CA ASP A 60 4.83 5.93 8.25
C ASP A 60 3.44 6.39 8.69
N GLN A 61 3.35 7.57 9.30
CA GLN A 61 2.10 8.17 9.77
C GLN A 61 1.46 9.13 8.74
N GLN A 62 1.97 9.17 7.52
CA GLN A 62 1.54 10.08 6.48
C GLN A 62 1.02 9.33 5.25
N TYR A 63 1.81 9.29 4.20
CA TYR A 63 1.35 8.82 2.90
C TYR A 63 0.97 7.34 2.87
N ALA A 64 1.84 6.45 3.35
CA ALA A 64 1.53 5.03 3.32
C ALA A 64 0.33 4.69 4.22
N SER A 65 0.19 5.35 5.37
CA SER A 65 -0.98 5.15 6.22
C SER A 65 -2.25 5.77 5.64
N ALA A 66 -2.18 6.93 4.97
CA ALA A 66 -3.33 7.50 4.29
C ALA A 66 -3.87 6.56 3.20
N TYR A 67 -3.00 6.00 2.35
CA TYR A 67 -3.38 4.99 1.35
C TYR A 67 -3.90 3.70 1.98
N ALA A 68 -3.33 3.27 3.10
CA ALA A 68 -3.81 2.09 3.82
C ALA A 68 -5.22 2.32 4.40
N VAL A 69 -5.49 3.49 4.97
CA VAL A 69 -6.82 3.87 5.47
C VAL A 69 -7.83 3.95 4.34
N GLU A 70 -7.49 4.61 3.21
CA GLU A 70 -8.37 4.67 2.04
C GLU A 70 -8.76 3.27 1.57
N HIS A 71 -7.79 2.35 1.46
CA HIS A 71 -8.06 0.97 1.09
C HIS A 71 -8.88 0.22 2.13
N THR A 72 -8.61 0.43 3.42
CA THR A 72 -9.41 -0.18 4.50
C THR A 72 -10.86 0.28 4.43
N LYS A 73 -11.12 1.57 4.20
CA LYS A 73 -12.49 2.10 3.97
C LYS A 73 -13.15 1.44 2.75
N TYR A 74 -12.41 1.27 1.67
CA TYR A 74 -12.89 0.58 0.48
C TYR A 74 -13.31 -0.87 0.79
N MET A 75 -12.47 -1.63 1.49
CA MET A 75 -12.79 -3.01 1.90
C MET A 75 -13.99 -3.07 2.84
N ILE A 76 -14.12 -2.13 3.78
CA ILE A 76 -15.29 -2.01 4.67
C ILE A 76 -16.56 -1.78 3.86
N GLY A 77 -16.52 -0.90 2.86
CA GLY A 77 -17.67 -0.63 1.98
C GLY A 77 -18.11 -1.84 1.16
N LEU A 78 -17.18 -2.73 0.82
CA LEU A 78 -17.46 -3.98 0.10
C LEU A 78 -17.78 -5.16 1.04
N GLU A 79 -17.62 -5.00 2.35
CA GLU A 79 -17.66 -6.08 3.35
C GLU A 79 -16.75 -7.27 2.99
N LYS A 80 -15.61 -7.02 2.33
CA LYS A 80 -14.69 -8.03 1.78
C LYS A 80 -13.25 -7.53 1.77
N ILE A 81 -12.30 -8.42 2.11
CA ILE A 81 -10.86 -8.13 1.93
C ILE A 81 -10.43 -8.39 0.49
N ASN A 82 -9.58 -7.55 -0.04
CA ASN A 82 -8.97 -7.66 -1.37
C ASN A 82 -7.71 -6.80 -1.49
N HIS A 83 -7.05 -6.87 -2.65
CA HIS A 83 -5.92 -6.02 -3.03
C HIS A 83 -6.26 -5.10 -4.22
N ASP A 84 -7.55 -4.77 -4.41
CA ASP A 84 -7.98 -3.91 -5.50
C ASP A 84 -7.22 -2.58 -5.50
N ASN A 85 -6.88 -2.09 -6.68
CA ASN A 85 -6.11 -0.86 -6.88
C ASN A 85 -4.73 -0.82 -6.18
N PHE A 86 -4.14 -1.98 -5.85
CA PHE A 86 -2.81 -2.01 -5.24
C PHE A 86 -1.74 -1.34 -6.12
N SER A 87 -1.84 -1.46 -7.45
CA SER A 87 -0.94 -0.79 -8.38
C SER A 87 -0.93 0.74 -8.19
N THR A 88 -2.10 1.36 -7.98
CA THR A 88 -2.21 2.80 -7.71
C THR A 88 -1.47 3.17 -6.42
N ARG A 89 -1.71 2.47 -5.32
CA ARG A 89 -1.03 2.70 -4.04
C ARG A 89 0.48 2.49 -4.14
N SER A 90 0.89 1.42 -4.84
CA SER A 90 2.29 1.10 -5.08
C SER A 90 2.99 2.19 -5.89
N ASN A 91 2.40 2.62 -7.00
CA ASN A 91 2.98 3.66 -7.85
C ASN A 91 3.06 5.00 -7.12
N ALA A 92 2.02 5.37 -6.37
CA ALA A 92 2.02 6.57 -5.56
C ALA A 92 3.18 6.63 -4.55
N LEU A 93 3.53 5.50 -3.93
CA LEU A 93 4.68 5.43 -3.02
C LEU A 93 6.01 5.40 -3.78
N LYS A 94 6.06 4.77 -4.97
CA LYS A 94 7.24 4.78 -5.85
C LYS A 94 7.57 6.19 -6.34
N ASP A 95 6.57 6.98 -6.70
CA ASP A 95 6.74 8.39 -7.08
C ASP A 95 7.30 9.23 -5.93
N ARG A 96 7.12 8.76 -4.68
CA ARG A 96 7.70 9.37 -3.47
C ARG A 96 9.03 8.73 -3.06
N GLY A 97 9.64 7.94 -3.93
CA GLY A 97 10.98 7.38 -3.75
C GLY A 97 11.01 5.96 -3.17
N ALA A 98 9.89 5.26 -3.08
CA ALA A 98 9.91 3.84 -2.71
C ALA A 98 10.46 3.00 -3.86
N SER A 99 11.42 2.11 -3.58
CA SER A 99 11.98 1.17 -4.56
C SER A 99 11.16 -0.12 -4.68
N SER A 100 10.44 -0.49 -3.63
CA SER A 100 9.53 -1.65 -3.61
C SER A 100 8.39 -1.42 -2.63
N VAL A 101 7.23 -2.02 -2.92
CA VAL A 101 6.00 -1.89 -2.13
C VAL A 101 5.32 -3.26 -2.08
N ALA A 102 4.75 -3.61 -0.92
CA ALA A 102 3.91 -4.79 -0.73
C ALA A 102 2.77 -4.49 0.26
N GLU A 103 1.80 -5.37 0.36
CA GLU A 103 0.61 -5.16 1.17
C GLU A 103 0.15 -6.47 1.81
N ASN A 104 -0.19 -6.43 3.10
CA ASN A 104 -0.96 -7.45 3.79
C ASN A 104 -2.33 -6.87 4.18
N VAL A 105 -3.38 -7.65 4.01
CA VAL A 105 -4.74 -7.31 4.44
C VAL A 105 -5.32 -8.41 5.32
N ALA A 106 -6.26 -8.04 6.19
CA ALA A 106 -7.01 -8.98 7.03
C ALA A 106 -8.35 -8.39 7.46
N MET A 107 -9.23 -9.23 8.00
CA MET A 107 -10.45 -8.81 8.69
C MET A 107 -10.83 -9.80 9.81
N GLY A 108 -11.62 -9.30 10.78
CA GLY A 108 -12.28 -10.14 11.79
C GLY A 108 -11.42 -10.45 13.02
N TYR A 109 -10.16 -10.05 13.07
CA TYR A 109 -9.32 -10.18 14.27
C TYR A 109 -9.58 -9.04 15.24
N THR A 110 -9.49 -9.30 16.54
CA THR A 110 -9.78 -8.33 17.61
C THR A 110 -8.54 -7.94 18.43
N ALA A 111 -7.39 -8.55 18.16
CA ALA A 111 -6.11 -8.28 18.82
C ALA A 111 -4.97 -8.32 17.80
N ALA A 112 -3.92 -7.54 18.06
CA ALA A 112 -2.74 -7.46 17.21
C ALA A 112 -2.02 -8.82 17.08
N GLU A 113 -1.89 -9.58 18.19
CA GLU A 113 -1.26 -10.89 18.18
C GLU A 113 -1.97 -11.85 17.23
N ASN A 114 -3.30 -11.80 17.20
CA ASN A 114 -4.08 -12.73 16.38
C ASN A 114 -3.91 -12.45 14.87
N VAL A 115 -3.93 -11.18 14.45
CA VAL A 115 -3.75 -10.82 13.04
C VAL A 115 -2.30 -11.06 12.59
N VAL A 116 -1.29 -10.71 13.40
CA VAL A 116 0.12 -10.95 13.08
C VAL A 116 0.41 -12.46 13.04
N ASN A 117 -0.12 -13.22 14.00
CA ASN A 117 0.02 -14.68 14.01
C ASN A 117 -0.62 -15.31 12.76
N ALA A 118 -1.80 -14.87 12.33
CA ALA A 118 -2.44 -15.33 11.11
C ALA A 118 -1.58 -15.03 9.87
N TRP A 119 -1.02 -13.83 9.77
CA TRP A 119 -0.12 -13.47 8.68
C TRP A 119 1.15 -14.33 8.68
N LEU A 120 1.74 -14.60 9.84
CA LEU A 120 2.96 -15.41 9.95
C LEU A 120 2.71 -16.90 9.62
N HIS A 121 1.49 -17.41 9.77
CA HIS A 121 1.11 -18.76 9.35
C HIS A 121 0.70 -18.85 7.87
N SER A 122 0.58 -17.74 7.17
CA SER A 122 0.34 -17.70 5.73
C SER A 122 1.65 -17.46 4.97
N PRO A 123 2.13 -18.39 4.14
CA PRO A 123 3.41 -18.23 3.43
C PRO A 123 3.53 -16.92 2.65
N THR A 124 2.45 -16.48 2.00
CA THR A 124 2.41 -15.25 1.22
C THR A 124 2.56 -14.01 2.11
N HIS A 125 1.76 -13.91 3.18
CA HIS A 125 1.83 -12.77 4.10
C HIS A 125 3.13 -12.76 4.90
N LYS A 126 3.62 -13.93 5.31
CA LYS A 126 4.90 -14.08 5.99
C LYS A 126 6.05 -13.58 5.14
N SER A 127 6.07 -13.91 3.85
CA SER A 127 7.12 -13.44 2.94
C SER A 127 7.15 -11.92 2.80
N VAL A 128 6.00 -11.25 2.94
CA VAL A 128 5.92 -9.78 3.00
C VAL A 128 6.52 -9.26 4.30
N ILE A 129 6.12 -9.82 5.45
CA ILE A 129 6.65 -9.42 6.76
C ILE A 129 8.17 -9.57 6.83
N GLU A 130 8.74 -10.61 6.22
CA GLU A 130 10.17 -10.93 6.20
C GLU A 130 10.93 -10.23 5.04
N GLY A 131 10.22 -9.51 4.19
CA GLY A 131 10.78 -8.83 3.03
C GLY A 131 11.75 -7.69 3.37
N ASN A 132 12.52 -7.24 2.37
CA ASN A 132 13.49 -6.16 2.52
C ASN A 132 12.79 -4.79 2.45
N TYR A 133 12.02 -4.47 3.47
CA TYR A 133 11.33 -3.20 3.62
C TYR A 133 11.92 -2.38 4.77
N THR A 134 11.72 -1.06 4.72
CA THR A 134 12.24 -0.10 5.71
C THR A 134 11.12 0.64 6.45
N HIS A 135 9.94 0.73 5.86
CA HIS A 135 8.80 1.48 6.38
C HIS A 135 7.50 0.73 6.20
N SER A 136 6.50 1.07 7.03
CA SER A 136 5.15 0.55 6.91
C SER A 136 4.11 1.59 7.31
N GLY A 137 3.03 1.64 6.53
CA GLY A 137 1.81 2.41 6.83
C GLY A 137 0.65 1.49 7.19
N PHE A 138 -0.33 2.02 7.93
CA PHE A 138 -1.42 1.25 8.52
C PHE A 138 -2.79 1.88 8.28
N GLY A 139 -3.74 1.05 7.89
CA GLY A 139 -5.16 1.31 7.93
C GLY A 139 -5.83 0.25 8.80
N VAL A 140 -6.14 0.59 10.04
CA VAL A 140 -6.80 -0.30 11.02
C VAL A 140 -8.07 0.37 11.46
N MET A 141 -9.21 -0.20 11.10
CA MET A 141 -10.52 0.42 11.35
C MET A 141 -11.59 -0.63 11.59
N GLN A 142 -12.62 -0.24 12.34
CA GLN A 142 -13.84 -1.04 12.52
C GLN A 142 -14.93 -0.59 11.53
N ASN A 143 -15.72 -1.53 11.06
CA ASN A 143 -16.98 -1.22 10.40
C ASN A 143 -18.07 -0.88 11.45
N SER A 144 -19.27 -0.51 10.98
CA SER A 144 -20.42 -0.20 11.84
C SER A 144 -20.89 -1.35 12.73
N LYS A 145 -20.46 -2.58 12.43
CA LYS A 145 -20.77 -3.81 13.20
C LYS A 145 -19.67 -4.13 14.23
N GLY A 146 -18.62 -3.30 14.33
CA GLY A 146 -17.48 -3.52 15.22
C GLY A 146 -16.44 -4.52 14.71
N HIS A 147 -16.50 -4.95 13.45
CA HIS A 147 -15.50 -5.84 12.87
C HIS A 147 -14.32 -5.04 12.36
N TYR A 148 -13.11 -5.40 12.79
CA TYR A 148 -11.88 -4.80 12.31
C TYR A 148 -11.52 -5.25 10.89
N TYR A 149 -11.01 -4.29 10.11
CA TYR A 149 -10.33 -4.47 8.84
C TYR A 149 -8.94 -3.89 8.92
N PHE A 150 -7.99 -4.54 8.27
CA PHE A 150 -6.58 -4.21 8.35
C PHE A 150 -5.97 -4.10 6.96
N THR A 151 -5.23 -3.01 6.74
CA THR A 151 -4.29 -2.86 5.62
C THR A 151 -2.95 -2.46 6.19
N GLN A 152 -1.91 -3.25 5.93
CA GLN A 152 -0.54 -2.87 6.21
C GLN A 152 0.23 -2.80 4.91
N ILE A 153 0.71 -1.60 4.55
CA ILE A 153 1.53 -1.36 3.36
C ILE A 153 2.99 -1.30 3.80
N PHE A 154 3.83 -2.12 3.19
CA PHE A 154 5.27 -2.15 3.40
C PHE A 154 5.97 -1.50 2.22
N TYR A 155 7.02 -0.73 2.46
CA TYR A 155 7.84 -0.20 1.38
C TYR A 155 9.31 -0.03 1.77
N LYS A 156 10.17 -0.05 0.76
CA LYS A 156 11.61 0.21 0.90
C LYS A 156 11.92 1.61 0.35
N LYS A 157 12.47 2.44 1.23
CA LYS A 157 12.98 3.76 0.87
C LYS A 157 14.51 3.75 0.87
#